data_dde7714035c01347d7c58d0d7a7cba95
#
_entry.id   dde7714035c01347d7c58d0d7a7cba95
#
_cell.length_a   1.000
_cell.length_b   1.000
_cell.length_c   1.000
_cell.angle_alpha   90.00
_cell.angle_beta   90.00
_cell.angle_gamma   90.00
#
_symmetry.space_group_name_H-M   'P 1'
#
loop_
_entity.id
_entity.type
_entity.pdbx_description
1 polymer ?
#
loop_
_entity_poly.entity_id
_entity_poly.type
_entity_poly.pdbx_seq_one_letter_code
_entity_poly.pdbx_strand_id
1 'polypeptide(L)'
;MNHYIENVEKRISAAQLAANQANAKLGTGPKTEKGKKTSSQNARRHGFTAQVTVMTEEDRIHHDAFVSDLIADFAPVGAEETFLASSAAEEAWRLHGMRAHINNLVSIGHHDGTGDRYETQHPEIHTALTAATVVRDQAKELALLSLYEQRTLRAWEKYRAQLRALQSERKAKRAEELDIARKNSQLNKLQGLPYNPADDGFVFSNTEIDRYTEQYHRARLAKREDLTYAEQFRQRQKPVLPKAA
;
A
#
# COMPACT_ATOMS: atom_id res chain seq x y z
N MET A 1 10.15 -33.12 -20.51
CA MET A 1 8.70 -33.08 -20.90
C MET A 1 8.23 -31.63 -20.75
N ASN A 2 8.24 -30.90 -21.88
CA ASN A 2 7.91 -29.50 -21.95
C ASN A 2 6.38 -29.34 -21.96
N HIS A 3 5.79 -28.77 -20.91
CA HIS A 3 4.43 -28.27 -20.98
C HIS A 3 4.50 -26.80 -21.42
N TYR A 4 4.33 -26.59 -22.71
CA TYR A 4 3.94 -25.29 -23.24
C TYR A 4 2.53 -24.98 -22.75
N ILE A 5 2.39 -23.93 -21.94
CA ILE A 5 1.11 -23.34 -21.62
C ILE A 5 0.67 -22.61 -22.89
N GLU A 6 -0.25 -23.19 -23.63
CA GLU A 6 -0.96 -22.52 -24.73
C GLU A 6 -1.74 -21.34 -24.12
N ASN A 7 -1.26 -20.13 -24.41
CA ASN A 7 -2.05 -18.91 -24.25
C ASN A 7 -3.24 -19.00 -25.22
N VAL A 8 -4.38 -19.49 -24.75
CA VAL A 8 -5.64 -19.39 -25.46
C VAL A 8 -6.05 -17.92 -25.43
N GLU A 9 -5.64 -17.17 -26.47
CA GLU A 9 -6.26 -15.87 -26.77
C GLU A 9 -7.76 -16.09 -26.83
N LYS A 10 -8.49 -15.58 -25.84
CA LYS A 10 -9.96 -15.53 -25.86
C LYS A 10 -10.40 -14.67 -27.04
N ARG A 11 -10.52 -15.26 -28.21
CA ARG A 11 -11.07 -14.59 -29.40
C ARG A 11 -12.51 -14.20 -29.10
N ILE A 12 -12.73 -12.87 -29.09
CA ILE A 12 -14.07 -12.31 -28.93
C ILE A 12 -14.96 -12.90 -30.03
N SER A 13 -16.13 -13.46 -29.68
CA SER A 13 -17.06 -14.00 -30.66
C SER A 13 -17.58 -12.92 -31.59
N ALA A 14 -17.93 -13.27 -32.82
CA ALA A 14 -18.50 -12.32 -33.78
C ALA A 14 -19.75 -11.62 -33.24
N ALA A 15 -20.59 -12.34 -32.47
CA ALA A 15 -21.74 -11.75 -31.77
C ALA A 15 -21.35 -10.71 -30.71
N GLN A 16 -20.29 -10.98 -29.95
CA GLN A 16 -19.77 -10.05 -28.94
C GLN A 16 -19.11 -8.82 -29.58
N LEU A 17 -18.43 -9.01 -30.72
CA LEU A 17 -17.87 -7.91 -31.50
C LEU A 17 -18.99 -7.01 -32.07
N ALA A 18 -20.03 -7.58 -32.63
CA ALA A 18 -21.19 -6.84 -33.13
C ALA A 18 -21.91 -6.08 -32.02
N ALA A 19 -22.11 -6.69 -30.85
CA ALA A 19 -22.69 -6.04 -29.67
C ALA A 19 -21.82 -4.87 -29.19
N ASN A 20 -20.51 -5.04 -29.13
CA ASN A 20 -19.58 -3.99 -28.72
C ASN A 20 -19.58 -2.81 -29.73
N GLN A 21 -19.65 -3.10 -31.02
CA GLN A 21 -19.77 -2.07 -32.06
C GLN A 21 -21.10 -1.31 -31.99
N ALA A 22 -22.19 -2.01 -31.71
CA ALA A 22 -23.51 -1.39 -31.52
C ALA A 22 -23.49 -0.48 -30.26
N ASN A 23 -22.96 -0.95 -29.14
CA ASN A 23 -22.84 -0.18 -27.92
C ASN A 23 -21.89 1.05 -28.09
N ALA A 24 -20.84 0.93 -28.89
CA ALA A 24 -19.94 2.04 -29.18
C ALA A 24 -20.65 3.18 -29.95
N LYS A 25 -21.65 2.83 -30.78
CA LYS A 25 -22.48 3.84 -31.50
C LYS A 25 -23.45 4.57 -30.57
N LEU A 26 -23.83 3.94 -29.44
CA LEU A 26 -24.68 4.54 -28.40
C LEU A 26 -23.88 5.39 -27.40
N GLY A 27 -22.56 5.40 -27.53
CA GLY A 27 -21.68 6.19 -26.66
C GLY A 27 -22.02 7.68 -26.70
N THR A 28 -22.28 8.26 -25.51
CA THR A 28 -22.61 9.68 -25.31
C THR A 28 -21.39 10.59 -25.29
N GLY A 29 -20.20 10.05 -25.57
CA GLY A 29 -18.95 10.79 -25.60
C GLY A 29 -18.88 11.85 -26.70
N PRO A 30 -18.01 12.88 -26.57
CA PRO A 30 -17.89 13.95 -27.54
C PRO A 30 -17.44 13.43 -28.91
N LYS A 31 -18.20 13.74 -29.94
CA LYS A 31 -17.97 13.28 -31.33
C LYS A 31 -17.12 14.26 -32.14
N THR A 32 -17.09 15.55 -31.76
CA THR A 32 -16.33 16.58 -32.48
C THR A 32 -14.92 16.73 -31.91
N GLU A 33 -13.95 17.14 -32.73
CA GLU A 33 -12.57 17.43 -32.28
C GLU A 33 -12.54 18.45 -31.14
N LYS A 34 -13.36 19.51 -31.22
CA LYS A 34 -13.50 20.53 -30.18
C LYS A 34 -14.06 19.88 -28.88
N GLY A 35 -15.06 19.01 -28.98
CA GLY A 35 -15.64 18.30 -27.83
C GLY A 35 -14.67 17.32 -27.20
N LYS A 36 -13.89 16.59 -28.01
CA LYS A 36 -12.82 15.70 -27.51
C LYS A 36 -11.73 16.48 -26.77
N LYS A 37 -11.32 17.63 -27.33
CA LYS A 37 -10.34 18.52 -26.70
C LYS A 37 -10.85 19.09 -25.37
N THR A 38 -12.14 19.50 -25.33
CA THR A 38 -12.78 19.99 -24.10
C THR A 38 -12.89 18.88 -23.05
N SER A 39 -13.30 17.67 -23.44
CA SER A 39 -13.39 16.52 -22.53
C SER A 39 -12.02 16.11 -21.99
N SER A 40 -10.99 16.11 -22.85
CA SER A 40 -9.60 15.88 -22.45
C SER A 40 -9.08 16.95 -21.47
N GLN A 41 -9.46 18.22 -21.68
CA GLN A 41 -9.11 19.32 -20.79
C GLN A 41 -9.83 19.23 -19.43
N ASN A 42 -11.06 18.70 -19.39
CA ASN A 42 -11.76 18.49 -18.14
C ASN A 42 -11.05 17.45 -17.25
N ALA A 43 -10.50 16.39 -17.83
CA ALA A 43 -9.67 15.44 -17.10
C ALA A 43 -8.40 16.09 -16.53
N ARG A 44 -7.80 17.04 -17.27
CA ARG A 44 -6.65 17.84 -16.82
C ARG A 44 -7.03 18.86 -15.75
N ARG A 45 -8.23 19.47 -15.86
CA ARG A 45 -8.71 20.52 -14.96
C ARG A 45 -8.96 20.00 -13.52
N HIS A 46 -9.36 18.76 -13.39
CA HIS A 46 -9.58 18.14 -12.08
C HIS A 46 -8.33 17.43 -11.52
N GLY A 47 -7.28 17.21 -12.33
CA GLY A 47 -5.95 16.74 -11.91
C GLY A 47 -5.87 15.36 -11.23
N PHE A 48 -6.97 14.86 -10.70
CA PHE A 48 -7.00 13.63 -9.89
C PHE A 48 -6.90 12.32 -10.69
N THR A 49 -7.14 12.37 -12.00
CA THR A 49 -7.09 11.20 -12.89
C THR A 49 -6.11 11.37 -14.05
N ALA A 50 -5.44 12.52 -14.13
CA ALA A 50 -4.46 12.79 -15.19
C ALA A 50 -3.15 12.07 -14.89
N GLN A 51 -2.53 11.49 -15.93
CA GLN A 51 -1.19 10.90 -15.83
C GLN A 51 -0.10 11.95 -15.56
N VAL A 52 -0.36 13.22 -15.90
CA VAL A 52 0.53 14.34 -15.66
C VAL A 52 -0.17 15.33 -14.76
N THR A 53 0.25 15.45 -13.55
CA THR A 53 -0.19 16.49 -12.62
C THR A 53 0.56 17.77 -12.94
N VAL A 54 -0.18 18.86 -13.24
CA VAL A 54 0.43 20.19 -13.36
C VAL A 54 0.66 20.70 -11.96
N MET A 55 1.90 20.72 -11.52
CA MET A 55 2.33 21.23 -10.22
C MET A 55 3.11 22.52 -10.41
N THR A 56 3.05 23.40 -9.41
CA THR A 56 4.02 24.49 -9.29
C THR A 56 5.38 23.89 -8.96
N GLU A 57 6.45 24.69 -9.13
CA GLU A 57 7.80 24.20 -8.77
C GLU A 57 7.91 23.90 -7.28
N GLU A 58 7.28 24.69 -6.43
CA GLU A 58 7.23 24.48 -4.99
C GLU A 58 6.48 23.19 -4.62
N ASP A 59 5.30 22.98 -5.21
CA ASP A 59 4.54 21.74 -5.01
C ASP A 59 5.32 20.50 -5.45
N ARG A 60 6.10 20.63 -6.54
CA ARG A 60 6.92 19.53 -7.04
C ARG A 60 8.03 19.16 -6.07
N ILE A 61 8.68 20.14 -5.45
CA ILE A 61 9.70 19.89 -4.42
C ILE A 61 9.10 19.13 -3.24
N HIS A 62 7.93 19.55 -2.78
CA HIS A 62 7.23 18.87 -1.67
C HIS A 62 6.76 17.48 -2.07
N HIS A 63 6.25 17.31 -3.28
CA HIS A 63 5.86 16.02 -3.83
C HIS A 63 7.04 15.05 -3.88
N ASP A 64 8.16 15.47 -4.49
CA ASP A 64 9.33 14.63 -4.68
C ASP A 64 9.95 14.21 -3.33
N ALA A 65 9.99 15.13 -2.37
CA ALA A 65 10.43 14.84 -1.01
C ALA A 65 9.50 13.80 -0.34
N PHE A 66 8.19 14.02 -0.34
CA PHE A 66 7.20 13.13 0.24
C PHE A 66 7.25 11.71 -0.36
N VAL A 67 7.31 11.63 -1.70
CA VAL A 67 7.37 10.35 -2.42
C VAL A 67 8.67 9.63 -2.12
N SER A 68 9.80 10.36 -2.11
CA SER A 68 11.12 9.80 -1.80
C SER A 68 11.18 9.24 -0.37
N ASP A 69 10.69 10.00 0.62
CA ASP A 69 10.68 9.58 2.02
C ASP A 69 9.83 8.31 2.21
N LEU A 70 8.66 8.28 1.59
CA LEU A 70 7.76 7.13 1.71
C LEU A 70 8.31 5.88 1.00
N ILE A 71 8.99 6.03 -0.14
CA ILE A 71 9.71 4.92 -0.80
C ILE A 71 10.85 4.42 0.09
N ALA A 72 11.61 5.33 0.73
CA ALA A 72 12.68 4.96 1.65
C ALA A 72 12.15 4.14 2.85
N ASP A 73 11.01 4.53 3.43
CA ASP A 73 10.34 3.80 4.51
C ASP A 73 9.88 2.40 4.09
N PHE A 74 9.43 2.26 2.85
CA PHE A 74 9.06 0.94 2.32
C PHE A 74 10.25 0.03 2.08
N ALA A 75 11.46 0.57 1.92
CA ALA A 75 12.70 -0.15 1.67
C ALA A 75 12.54 -1.27 0.60
N PRO A 76 12.07 -0.94 -0.61
CA PRO A 76 11.82 -1.91 -1.66
C PRO A 76 13.13 -2.52 -2.19
N VAL A 77 13.08 -3.79 -2.60
CA VAL A 77 14.19 -4.51 -3.21
C VAL A 77 13.75 -5.06 -4.58
N GLY A 78 14.48 -4.66 -5.62
CA GLY A 78 14.17 -5.05 -6.99
C GLY A 78 13.09 -4.20 -7.64
N ALA A 79 12.89 -4.41 -8.95
CA ALA A 79 12.05 -3.54 -9.78
C ALA A 79 10.56 -3.60 -9.41
N GLU A 80 10.06 -4.79 -9.06
CA GLU A 80 8.65 -5.00 -8.76
C GLU A 80 8.25 -4.34 -7.43
N GLU A 81 9.03 -4.54 -6.35
CA GLU A 81 8.78 -3.86 -5.09
C GLU A 81 8.93 -2.34 -5.23
N THR A 82 9.90 -1.86 -6.02
CA THR A 82 10.08 -0.43 -6.30
C THR A 82 8.89 0.14 -7.04
N PHE A 83 8.36 -0.56 -8.04
CA PHE A 83 7.16 -0.13 -8.76
C PHE A 83 5.95 -0.02 -7.84
N LEU A 84 5.72 -1.01 -6.97
CA LEU A 84 4.62 -0.99 -6.02
C LEU A 84 4.78 0.09 -4.95
N ALA A 85 6.01 0.30 -4.46
CA ALA A 85 6.32 1.36 -3.50
C ALA A 85 6.06 2.74 -4.09
N SER A 86 6.55 3.00 -5.31
CA SER A 86 6.31 4.27 -6.02
C SER A 86 4.83 4.49 -6.31
N SER A 87 4.12 3.44 -6.76
CA SER A 87 2.67 3.52 -6.98
C SER A 87 1.91 3.83 -5.70
N ALA A 88 2.28 3.22 -4.58
CA ALA A 88 1.67 3.50 -3.29
C ALA A 88 1.97 4.94 -2.80
N ALA A 89 3.19 5.43 -2.99
CA ALA A 89 3.57 6.78 -2.61
C ALA A 89 2.83 7.85 -3.41
N GLU A 90 2.66 7.65 -4.72
CA GLU A 90 1.87 8.51 -5.59
C GLU A 90 0.39 8.57 -5.19
N GLU A 91 -0.22 7.43 -4.87
CA GLU A 91 -1.60 7.42 -4.40
C GLU A 91 -1.75 8.08 -3.01
N ALA A 92 -0.76 7.95 -2.13
CA ALA A 92 -0.75 8.65 -0.85
C ALA A 92 -0.69 10.18 -1.03
N TRP A 93 0.14 10.67 -1.96
CA TRP A 93 0.20 12.09 -2.30
C TRP A 93 -1.13 12.60 -2.84
N ARG A 94 -1.75 11.87 -3.78
CA ARG A 94 -3.07 12.22 -4.34
C ARG A 94 -4.14 12.30 -3.24
N LEU A 95 -4.12 11.35 -2.30
CA LEU A 95 -5.03 11.32 -1.17
C LEU A 95 -4.87 12.56 -0.28
N HIS A 96 -3.63 12.97 -0.01
CA HIS A 96 -3.32 14.17 0.75
C HIS A 96 -3.86 15.42 0.05
N GLY A 97 -3.63 15.56 -1.26
CA GLY A 97 -4.12 16.67 -2.06
C GLY A 97 -5.66 16.76 -2.10
N MET A 98 -6.36 15.63 -2.22
CA MET A 98 -7.82 15.60 -2.20
C MET A 98 -8.40 16.06 -0.86
N ARG A 99 -7.81 15.64 0.25
CA ARG A 99 -8.23 16.09 1.59
C ARG A 99 -8.00 17.57 1.79
N ALA A 100 -6.86 18.08 1.34
CA ALA A 100 -6.59 19.52 1.37
C ALA A 100 -7.61 20.30 0.52
N HIS A 101 -7.99 19.75 -0.65
CA HIS A 101 -8.98 20.39 -1.52
C HIS A 101 -10.37 20.44 -0.90
N ILE A 102 -10.82 19.39 -0.24
CA ILE A 102 -12.09 19.36 0.52
C ILE A 102 -12.08 20.44 1.61
N ASN A 103 -10.99 20.54 2.37
CA ASN A 103 -10.85 21.56 3.42
C ASN A 103 -10.85 22.97 2.83
N ASN A 104 -10.20 23.17 1.69
CA ASN A 104 -10.17 24.47 1.02
C ASN A 104 -11.55 24.90 0.49
N LEU A 105 -12.38 23.96 0.03
CA LEU A 105 -13.76 24.27 -0.38
C LEU A 105 -14.57 24.87 0.79
N VAL A 106 -14.42 24.31 1.98
CA VAL A 106 -15.08 24.84 3.18
C VAL A 106 -14.52 26.23 3.53
N SER A 107 -13.21 26.41 3.43
CA SER A 107 -12.55 27.70 3.70
C SER A 107 -12.97 28.81 2.72
N ILE A 108 -13.12 28.47 1.43
CA ILE A 108 -13.63 29.42 0.40
C ILE A 108 -15.06 29.86 0.76
N GLY A 109 -15.91 28.94 1.20
CA GLY A 109 -17.27 29.30 1.64
C GLY A 109 -17.29 30.31 2.78
N HIS A 110 -16.32 30.28 3.69
CA HIS A 110 -16.16 31.32 4.72
C HIS A 110 -15.67 32.65 4.15
N HIS A 111 -14.79 32.62 3.15
CA HIS A 111 -14.22 33.83 2.58
C HIS A 111 -15.22 34.57 1.65
N ASP A 112 -16.01 33.83 0.87
CA ASP A 112 -16.94 34.40 -0.15
C ASP A 112 -18.22 34.99 0.42
N GLY A 113 -18.24 35.37 1.72
CA GLY A 113 -19.33 36.10 2.35
C GLY A 113 -20.62 35.31 2.57
N THR A 114 -20.57 33.95 2.43
CA THR A 114 -21.67 33.12 2.93
C THR A 114 -21.83 33.30 4.44
N GLY A 115 -20.80 33.87 5.09
CA GLY A 115 -20.74 34.22 6.48
C GLY A 115 -21.75 35.25 6.93
N ASP A 116 -21.99 36.24 6.14
CA ASP A 116 -22.91 37.35 6.52
C ASP A 116 -24.40 36.99 6.39
N ARG A 117 -24.71 35.78 5.89
CA ARG A 117 -26.12 35.34 5.78
C ARG A 117 -26.77 34.98 7.12
N TYR A 118 -25.97 34.74 8.14
CA TYR A 118 -26.47 34.30 9.44
C TYR A 118 -26.12 35.32 10.50
N GLU A 119 -27.11 36.12 10.91
CA GLU A 119 -27.01 37.00 12.05
C GLU A 119 -26.99 36.15 13.34
N THR A 120 -25.81 35.76 13.78
CA THR A 120 -25.64 35.04 15.04
C THR A 120 -24.51 35.65 15.84
N GLN A 121 -24.75 35.80 17.14
CA GLN A 121 -23.75 36.31 18.09
C GLN A 121 -22.71 35.25 18.47
N HIS A 122 -22.87 34.00 17.98
CA HIS A 122 -22.02 32.89 18.32
C HIS A 122 -21.16 32.47 17.10
N PRO A 123 -19.82 32.72 17.10
CA PRO A 123 -18.94 32.41 15.99
C PRO A 123 -18.96 30.90 15.60
N GLU A 124 -19.15 30.02 16.57
CA GLU A 124 -19.20 28.56 16.36
C GLU A 124 -20.44 28.18 15.54
N ILE A 125 -21.61 28.76 15.82
CA ILE A 125 -22.84 28.51 15.07
C ILE A 125 -22.69 29.04 13.64
N HIS A 126 -22.11 30.20 13.49
CA HIS A 126 -21.83 30.81 12.20
C HIS A 126 -20.92 29.88 11.34
N THR A 127 -19.84 29.41 11.91
CA THR A 127 -18.92 28.47 11.25
C THR A 127 -19.65 27.19 10.82
N ALA A 128 -20.44 26.59 11.70
CA ALA A 128 -21.20 25.38 11.40
C ALA A 128 -22.25 25.59 10.30
N LEU A 129 -22.98 26.70 10.31
CA LEU A 129 -23.96 27.01 9.27
C LEU A 129 -23.30 27.31 7.91
N THR A 130 -22.17 27.98 7.91
CA THR A 130 -21.38 28.21 6.69
C THR A 130 -20.91 26.90 6.09
N ALA A 131 -20.32 25.98 6.89
CA ALA A 131 -19.93 24.68 6.45
C ALA A 131 -21.10 23.84 5.88
N ALA A 132 -22.26 23.89 6.55
CA ALA A 132 -23.49 23.24 6.08
C ALA A 132 -23.98 23.81 4.75
N THR A 133 -23.85 25.12 4.54
CA THR A 133 -24.21 25.79 3.29
C THR A 133 -23.30 25.37 2.15
N VAL A 134 -21.98 25.30 2.38
CA VAL A 134 -21.00 24.80 1.38
C VAL A 134 -21.34 23.36 1.00
N VAL A 135 -21.60 22.48 1.96
CA VAL A 135 -21.99 21.08 1.70
C VAL A 135 -23.26 21.02 0.87
N ARG A 136 -24.26 21.83 1.15
CA ARG A 136 -25.52 21.87 0.40
C ARG A 136 -25.31 22.37 -1.03
N ASP A 137 -24.59 23.49 -1.18
CA ASP A 137 -24.46 24.18 -2.46
C ASP A 137 -23.46 23.45 -3.39
N GLN A 138 -22.47 22.76 -2.83
CA GLN A 138 -21.46 22.01 -3.56
C GLN A 138 -21.56 20.47 -3.39
N ALA A 139 -22.75 19.99 -3.07
CA ALA A 139 -22.99 18.57 -2.78
C ALA A 139 -22.49 17.63 -3.88
N LYS A 140 -22.63 18.00 -5.16
CA LYS A 140 -22.18 17.20 -6.31
C LYS A 140 -20.66 17.12 -6.39
N GLU A 141 -19.95 18.23 -6.16
CA GLU A 141 -18.49 18.28 -6.18
C GLU A 141 -17.90 17.50 -5.01
N LEU A 142 -18.46 17.68 -3.81
CA LEU A 142 -18.05 16.95 -2.62
C LEU A 142 -18.30 15.44 -2.75
N ALA A 143 -19.43 15.04 -3.33
CA ALA A 143 -19.71 13.63 -3.61
C ALA A 143 -18.71 13.04 -4.60
N LEU A 144 -18.32 13.78 -5.66
CA LEU A 144 -17.33 13.36 -6.63
C LEU A 144 -15.94 13.25 -6.00
N LEU A 145 -15.55 14.21 -5.18
CA LEU A 145 -14.27 14.18 -4.45
C LEU A 145 -14.21 13.01 -3.47
N SER A 146 -15.30 12.79 -2.72
CA SER A 146 -15.40 11.63 -1.82
C SER A 146 -15.28 10.30 -2.57
N LEU A 147 -15.87 10.19 -3.77
CA LEU A 147 -15.73 9.01 -4.61
C LEU A 147 -14.28 8.81 -5.06
N TYR A 148 -13.60 9.88 -5.47
CA TYR A 148 -12.17 9.81 -5.85
C TYR A 148 -11.29 9.48 -4.65
N GLU A 149 -11.55 10.09 -3.48
CA GLU A 149 -10.84 9.77 -2.25
C GLU A 149 -10.94 8.27 -1.93
N GLN A 150 -12.14 7.71 -1.98
CA GLN A 150 -12.34 6.27 -1.73
C GLN A 150 -11.61 5.38 -2.76
N ARG A 151 -11.62 5.76 -4.04
CA ARG A 151 -10.90 5.01 -5.09
C ARG A 151 -9.39 5.05 -4.88
N THR A 152 -8.86 6.23 -4.59
CA THR A 152 -7.43 6.42 -4.32
C THR A 152 -7.00 5.70 -3.05
N LEU A 153 -7.80 5.75 -1.99
CA LEU A 153 -7.54 5.01 -0.75
C LEU A 153 -7.46 3.50 -1.01
N ARG A 154 -8.42 2.94 -1.76
CA ARG A 154 -8.40 1.51 -2.13
C ARG A 154 -7.20 1.15 -3.00
N ALA A 155 -6.80 2.02 -3.92
CA ALA A 155 -5.61 1.79 -4.74
C ALA A 155 -4.34 1.79 -3.87
N TRP A 156 -4.18 2.76 -2.97
CA TRP A 156 -3.09 2.82 -2.01
C TRP A 156 -3.02 1.58 -1.11
N GLU A 157 -4.15 1.16 -0.52
CA GLU A 157 -4.22 -0.04 0.31
C GLU A 157 -3.83 -1.29 -0.48
N LYS A 158 -4.30 -1.41 -1.74
CA LYS A 158 -3.97 -2.52 -2.63
C LYS A 158 -2.47 -2.59 -2.90
N TYR A 159 -1.83 -1.48 -3.31
CA TYR A 159 -0.39 -1.46 -3.59
C TYR A 159 0.43 -1.79 -2.34
N ARG A 160 0.07 -1.25 -1.18
CA ARG A 160 0.72 -1.60 0.09
C ARG A 160 0.55 -3.07 0.47
N ALA A 161 -0.62 -3.64 0.25
CA ALA A 161 -0.86 -5.06 0.55
C ALA A 161 -0.03 -5.95 -0.38
N GLN A 162 0.03 -5.65 -1.67
CA GLN A 162 0.85 -6.38 -2.64
C GLN A 162 2.35 -6.26 -2.30
N LEU A 163 2.83 -5.06 -1.99
CA LEU A 163 4.22 -4.85 -1.58
C LEU A 163 4.58 -5.66 -0.33
N ARG A 164 3.73 -5.62 0.70
CA ARG A 164 3.94 -6.41 1.92
C ARG A 164 3.95 -7.91 1.66
N ALA A 165 3.09 -8.39 0.76
CA ALA A 165 3.05 -9.80 0.37
C ALA A 165 4.37 -10.23 -0.29
N LEU A 166 4.86 -9.48 -1.28
CA LEU A 166 6.15 -9.74 -1.93
C LEU A 166 7.32 -9.69 -0.95
N GLN A 167 7.35 -8.68 -0.08
CA GLN A 167 8.39 -8.57 0.94
C GLN A 167 8.36 -9.73 1.94
N SER A 168 7.17 -10.19 2.31
CA SER A 168 6.99 -11.34 3.20
C SER A 168 7.49 -12.62 2.53
N GLU A 169 7.13 -12.84 1.28
CA GLU A 169 7.58 -13.99 0.49
C GLU A 169 9.10 -13.99 0.33
N ARG A 170 9.69 -12.86 -0.05
CA ARG A 170 11.15 -12.70 -0.16
C ARG A 170 11.86 -12.99 1.17
N LYS A 171 11.32 -12.47 2.28
CA LYS A 171 11.89 -12.71 3.62
C LYS A 171 11.76 -14.17 4.03
N ALA A 172 10.63 -14.81 3.74
CA ALA A 172 10.41 -16.23 4.03
C ALA A 172 11.38 -17.11 3.23
N LYS A 173 11.49 -16.87 1.93
CA LYS A 173 12.43 -17.59 1.06
C LYS A 173 13.88 -17.43 1.53
N ARG A 174 14.29 -16.19 1.84
CA ARG A 174 15.65 -15.94 2.37
C ARG A 174 15.89 -16.66 3.71
N ALA A 175 14.89 -16.70 4.59
CA ALA A 175 15.01 -17.41 5.87
C ALA A 175 15.13 -18.93 5.68
N GLU A 176 14.39 -19.50 4.73
CA GLU A 176 14.49 -20.91 4.37
C GLU A 176 15.87 -21.25 3.80
N GLU A 177 16.35 -20.46 2.84
CA GLU A 177 17.70 -20.63 2.26
C GLU A 177 18.80 -20.52 3.33
N LEU A 178 18.70 -19.56 4.25
CA LEU A 178 19.63 -19.42 5.38
C LEU A 178 19.58 -20.63 6.33
N ASP A 179 18.40 -21.23 6.58
CA ASP A 179 18.30 -22.41 7.43
C ASP A 179 18.93 -23.64 6.77
N ILE A 180 18.80 -23.77 5.45
CA ILE A 180 19.48 -24.81 4.67
C ILE A 180 20.99 -24.59 4.73
N ALA A 181 21.49 -23.39 4.44
CA ALA A 181 22.91 -23.07 4.49
C ALA A 181 23.51 -23.29 5.89
N ARG A 182 22.76 -22.95 6.95
CA ARG A 182 23.14 -23.24 8.34
C ARG A 182 23.34 -24.75 8.59
N LYS A 183 22.38 -25.57 8.13
CA LYS A 183 22.44 -27.05 8.30
C LYS A 183 23.64 -27.63 7.55
N ASN A 184 23.88 -27.18 6.31
CA ASN A 184 25.00 -27.61 5.48
C ASN A 184 26.35 -27.19 6.12
N SER A 185 26.46 -25.96 6.62
CA SER A 185 27.62 -25.47 7.36
C SER A 185 27.90 -26.31 8.61
N GLN A 186 26.88 -26.68 9.37
CA GLN A 186 27.04 -27.54 10.55
C GLN A 186 27.47 -28.96 10.17
N LEU A 187 26.92 -29.52 9.10
CA LEU A 187 27.31 -30.85 8.61
C LEU A 187 28.78 -30.86 8.19
N ASN A 188 29.21 -29.87 7.42
CA ASN A 188 30.61 -29.77 7.00
C ASN A 188 31.58 -29.60 8.19
N LYS A 189 31.20 -28.78 9.18
CA LYS A 189 31.99 -28.65 10.41
C LYS A 189 32.15 -29.96 11.16
N LEU A 190 31.11 -30.80 11.21
CA LEU A 190 31.19 -32.14 11.81
C LEU A 190 32.10 -33.11 11.03
N GLN A 191 32.19 -32.93 9.72
CA GLN A 191 33.04 -33.72 8.83
C GLN A 191 34.48 -33.17 8.73
N GLY A 192 34.76 -32.04 9.38
CA GLY A 192 36.06 -31.36 9.29
C GLY A 192 36.35 -30.74 7.91
N LEU A 193 35.30 -30.50 7.13
CA LEU A 193 35.41 -29.92 5.78
C LEU A 193 35.10 -28.41 5.81
N PRO A 194 35.78 -27.59 4.98
CA PRO A 194 35.40 -26.19 4.80
C PRO A 194 34.05 -26.13 4.11
N TYR A 195 33.25 -25.10 4.48
CA TYR A 195 31.96 -24.82 3.84
C TYR A 195 32.04 -23.51 3.06
N ASN A 196 31.66 -23.58 1.78
CA ASN A 196 31.46 -22.39 0.96
C ASN A 196 30.00 -22.35 0.46
N PRO A 197 29.20 -21.36 0.88
CA PRO A 197 27.79 -21.28 0.49
C PRO A 197 27.56 -21.18 -1.03
N ALA A 198 28.53 -20.62 -1.78
CA ALA A 198 28.43 -20.48 -3.23
C ALA A 198 28.40 -21.85 -3.96
N ASP A 199 28.97 -22.89 -3.38
CA ASP A 199 28.96 -24.23 -3.97
C ASP A 199 27.53 -24.84 -3.97
N ASP A 200 26.68 -24.39 -3.02
CA ASP A 200 25.27 -24.76 -2.96
C ASP A 200 24.36 -23.75 -3.69
N GLY A 201 24.96 -22.76 -4.37
CA GLY A 201 24.22 -21.69 -5.09
C GLY A 201 23.66 -20.56 -4.21
N PHE A 202 24.08 -20.46 -2.95
CA PHE A 202 23.68 -19.40 -2.05
C PHE A 202 24.55 -18.14 -2.17
N VAL A 203 23.94 -16.99 -2.02
CA VAL A 203 24.59 -15.67 -2.09
C VAL A 203 24.98 -15.14 -0.70
N PHE A 204 24.98 -15.98 0.32
CA PHE A 204 25.30 -15.61 1.70
C PHE A 204 26.80 -15.72 1.98
N SER A 205 27.27 -14.84 2.87
CA SER A 205 28.62 -15.00 3.44
C SER A 205 28.59 -15.97 4.64
N ASN A 206 29.73 -16.59 4.94
CA ASN A 206 29.87 -17.44 6.13
C ASN A 206 29.56 -16.67 7.41
N THR A 207 29.90 -15.39 7.49
CA THR A 207 29.60 -14.52 8.63
C THR A 207 28.09 -14.29 8.80
N GLU A 208 27.33 -14.24 7.72
CA GLU A 208 25.86 -14.14 7.76
C GLU A 208 25.24 -15.44 8.30
N ILE A 209 25.72 -16.58 7.85
CA ILE A 209 25.30 -17.91 8.31
C ILE A 209 25.62 -18.11 9.79
N ASP A 210 26.82 -17.71 10.24
CA ASP A 210 27.21 -17.82 11.65
C ASP A 210 26.33 -16.92 12.53
N ARG A 211 26.05 -15.67 12.11
CA ARG A 211 25.15 -14.76 12.80
C ARG A 211 23.72 -15.33 12.89
N TYR A 212 23.22 -15.86 11.80
CA TYR A 212 21.90 -16.52 11.78
C TYR A 212 21.87 -17.75 12.71
N THR A 213 22.94 -18.55 12.72
CA THR A 213 23.09 -19.69 13.60
C THR A 213 23.04 -19.29 15.07
N GLU A 214 23.75 -18.23 15.46
CA GLU A 214 23.70 -17.68 16.82
C GLU A 214 22.29 -17.22 17.20
N GLN A 215 21.63 -16.46 16.32
CA GLN A 215 20.25 -16.00 16.54
C GLN A 215 19.28 -17.16 16.70
N TYR A 216 19.42 -18.20 15.87
CA TYR A 216 18.60 -19.41 15.95
C TYR A 216 18.79 -20.12 17.30
N HIS A 217 20.03 -20.29 17.76
CA HIS A 217 20.31 -20.92 19.04
C HIS A 217 19.78 -20.08 20.21
N ARG A 218 19.97 -18.76 20.21
CA ARG A 218 19.43 -17.86 21.24
C ARG A 218 17.90 -17.93 21.29
N ALA A 219 17.22 -17.88 20.15
CA ALA A 219 15.77 -17.98 20.08
C ALA A 219 15.26 -19.34 20.58
N ARG A 220 15.98 -20.43 20.32
CA ARG A 220 15.65 -21.76 20.82
C ARG A 220 15.83 -21.89 22.34
N LEU A 221 16.90 -21.30 22.87
CA LEU A 221 17.14 -21.27 24.33
C LEU A 221 16.06 -20.44 25.04
N ALA A 222 15.74 -19.24 24.53
CA ALA A 222 14.69 -18.38 25.08
C ALA A 222 13.33 -19.12 25.16
N LYS A 223 12.93 -19.80 24.08
CA LYS A 223 11.72 -20.62 24.08
C LYS A 223 11.74 -21.74 25.11
N ARG A 224 12.90 -22.33 25.37
CA ARG A 224 13.06 -23.39 26.37
C ARG A 224 12.95 -22.83 27.78
N GLU A 225 13.52 -21.66 28.05
CA GLU A 225 13.40 -20.97 29.33
C GLU A 225 11.95 -20.55 29.62
N ASP A 226 11.26 -19.99 28.63
CA ASP A 226 9.84 -19.64 28.74
C ASP A 226 8.98 -20.85 29.04
N LEU A 227 9.23 -21.99 28.40
CA LEU A 227 8.52 -23.27 28.70
C LEU A 227 8.78 -23.75 30.13
N THR A 228 10.04 -23.70 30.58
CA THR A 228 10.44 -24.09 31.92
C THR A 228 9.78 -23.20 32.98
N TYR A 229 9.75 -21.88 32.74
CA TYR A 229 9.08 -20.92 33.61
C TYR A 229 7.56 -21.16 33.64
N ALA A 230 6.92 -21.40 32.52
CA ALA A 230 5.50 -21.71 32.44
C ALA A 230 5.15 -23.02 33.16
N GLU A 231 6.01 -24.03 33.09
CA GLU A 231 5.85 -25.30 33.83
C GLU A 231 5.98 -25.10 35.35
N GLN A 232 6.98 -24.32 35.80
CA GLN A 232 7.17 -23.99 37.22
C GLN A 232 5.99 -23.19 37.77
N PHE A 233 5.46 -22.25 36.97
CA PHE A 233 4.29 -21.45 37.33
C PHE A 233 3.04 -22.30 37.48
N ARG A 234 2.80 -23.25 36.57
CA ARG A 234 1.69 -24.22 36.66
C ARG A 234 1.83 -25.14 37.89
N GLN A 235 3.04 -25.55 38.24
CA GLN A 235 3.28 -26.38 39.42
C GLN A 235 2.98 -25.63 40.72
N ARG A 236 3.31 -24.31 40.78
CA ARG A 236 3.00 -23.46 41.94
C ARG A 236 1.50 -23.20 42.11
N GLN A 237 0.72 -23.29 41.06
CA GLN A 237 -0.74 -23.09 41.11
C GLN A 237 -1.55 -24.37 41.35
N LYS A 238 -0.91 -25.55 41.42
CA LYS A 238 -1.63 -26.77 41.80
C LYS A 238 -2.06 -26.66 43.26
N PRO A 239 -3.37 -26.77 43.57
CA PRO A 239 -3.84 -26.75 44.94
C PRO A 239 -3.20 -27.90 45.71
N VAL A 240 -2.61 -27.59 46.88
CA VAL A 240 -2.12 -28.58 47.80
C VAL A 240 -3.36 -29.29 48.33
N LEU A 241 -3.64 -30.50 47.86
CA LEU A 241 -4.69 -31.33 48.40
C LEU A 241 -4.35 -31.60 49.88
N PRO A 242 -5.27 -31.34 50.84
CA PRO A 242 -5.03 -31.68 52.24
C PRO A 242 -4.78 -33.17 52.34
N LYS A 243 -3.71 -33.55 53.03
CA LYS A 243 -3.45 -34.95 53.36
C LYS A 243 -4.64 -35.46 54.18
N ALA A 244 -5.32 -36.48 53.65
CA ALA A 244 -6.35 -37.18 54.38
C ALA A 244 -5.75 -37.74 55.71
N ALA A 245 -6.38 -37.35 56.81
CA ALA A 245 -6.03 -37.83 58.14
C ALA A 245 -6.57 -39.26 58.36
#